data_db042a86437446632a08bff78849150c
#
_entry.id   db042a86437446632a08bff78849150c
#
_cell.length_a   1.000
_cell.length_b   1.000
_cell.length_c   1.000
_cell.angle_alpha   90.00
_cell.angle_beta   90.00
_cell.angle_gamma   90.00
#
_symmetry.space_group_name_H-M   'P 1'
#
loop_
_entity.id
_entity.type
_entity.pdbx_description
1 polymer ?
#
loop_
_entity_poly.entity_id
_entity_poly.type
_entity_poly.pdbx_seq_one_letter_code
_entity_poly.pdbx_strand_id
1 'polypeptide(L)'
;MELKTLDDKDLKKDERLYIKGIRLINSVKIDYKTQKHVSFLVQGDNELHNVMYFDEKPQDKKWQCDCKWYTLQDKLCSHIIAVNLAIKNGKLKIDQ
;
A
#
# COMPACT_ATOMS: atom_id res chain seq x y z
N MET A 1 -13.28 8.38 -8.02
CA MET A 1 -12.67 7.04 -7.77
C MET A 1 -12.90 6.64 -6.32
N GLU A 2 -13.35 5.43 -6.10
CA GLU A 2 -13.49 4.88 -4.77
C GLU A 2 -12.32 3.94 -4.52
N LEU A 3 -11.49 4.27 -3.56
CA LEU A 3 -10.32 3.44 -3.24
C LEU A 3 -10.75 2.22 -2.42
N LYS A 4 -10.38 1.04 -2.89
CA LYS A 4 -10.73 -0.22 -2.23
C LYS A 4 -9.50 -0.80 -1.54
N THR A 5 -9.54 -0.87 -0.21
CA THR A 5 -8.46 -1.49 0.56
C THR A 5 -8.57 -3.02 0.47
N LEU A 6 -7.44 -3.68 0.71
CA LEU A 6 -7.40 -5.13 0.78
C LEU A 6 -8.07 -5.62 2.06
N ASP A 7 -8.58 -6.85 2.04
CA ASP A 7 -9.19 -7.45 3.22
C ASP A 7 -8.13 -7.72 4.29
N ASP A 8 -8.55 -7.66 5.56
CA ASP A 8 -7.66 -7.96 6.68
C ASP A 8 -7.04 -9.35 6.55
N LYS A 9 -7.80 -10.30 6.03
CA LYS A 9 -7.32 -11.67 5.80
C LYS A 9 -6.09 -11.67 4.87
N ASP A 10 -6.13 -10.90 3.82
CA ASP A 10 -5.01 -10.81 2.88
C ASP A 10 -3.83 -10.07 3.48
N LEU A 11 -4.10 -9.00 4.23
CA LEU A 11 -3.05 -8.20 4.87
C LEU A 11 -2.30 -9.00 5.94
N LYS A 12 -2.98 -9.91 6.63
CA LYS A 12 -2.41 -10.69 7.72
C LYS A 12 -1.87 -12.05 7.28
N LYS A 13 -1.95 -12.36 6.00
CA LYS A 13 -1.55 -13.67 5.47
C LYS A 13 -0.09 -14.02 5.77
N ASP A 14 0.81 -13.03 5.66
CA ASP A 14 2.21 -13.19 6.06
C ASP A 14 2.44 -12.32 7.29
N GLU A 15 2.60 -12.97 8.44
CA GLU A 15 2.73 -12.28 9.71
C GLU A 15 3.93 -11.34 9.79
N ARG A 16 5.06 -11.75 9.22
CA ARG A 16 6.28 -10.93 9.24
C ARG A 16 6.08 -9.64 8.45
N LEU A 17 5.46 -9.74 7.28
CA LEU A 17 5.19 -8.57 6.45
C LEU A 17 4.14 -7.68 7.09
N TYR A 18 3.15 -8.27 7.76
CA TYR A 18 2.12 -7.53 8.46
C TYR A 18 2.74 -6.69 9.60
N ILE A 19 3.62 -7.29 10.39
CA ILE A 19 4.31 -6.59 11.48
C ILE A 19 5.17 -5.45 10.94
N LYS A 20 5.90 -5.68 9.85
CA LYS A 20 6.67 -4.61 9.19
C LYS A 20 5.75 -3.49 8.71
N GLY A 21 4.62 -3.85 8.13
CA GLY A 21 3.63 -2.87 7.68
C GLY A 21 3.14 -1.99 8.81
N ILE A 22 2.84 -2.58 9.97
CA ILE A 22 2.41 -1.82 11.14
C ILE A 22 3.45 -0.78 11.52
N ARG A 23 4.73 -1.14 11.50
CA ARG A 23 5.82 -0.23 11.85
C ARG A 23 5.95 0.95 10.90
N LEU A 24 5.51 0.78 9.65
CA LEU A 24 5.65 1.79 8.61
C LEU A 24 4.43 2.70 8.46
N ILE A 25 3.34 2.43 9.17
CA ILE A 25 2.08 3.17 9.02
C ILE A 25 2.28 4.68 9.12
N ASN A 26 3.05 5.13 10.10
CA ASN A 26 3.23 6.56 10.35
C ASN A 26 4.08 7.26 9.27
N SER A 27 4.75 6.52 8.42
CA SER A 27 5.56 7.09 7.34
C SER A 27 4.80 7.22 6.03
N VAL A 28 3.57 6.73 5.96
CA VAL A 28 2.79 6.73 4.73
C VAL A 28 2.30 8.14 4.41
N LYS A 29 2.52 8.58 3.18
CA LYS A 29 2.06 9.89 2.69
C LYS A 29 1.48 9.74 1.29
N ILE A 30 0.54 10.62 0.94
CA ILE A 30 0.05 10.71 -0.42
C ILE A 30 1.03 11.54 -1.22
N ASP A 31 1.52 10.98 -2.34
CA ASP A 31 2.39 11.69 -3.28
C ASP A 31 1.53 12.53 -4.23
N TYR A 32 0.61 11.87 -4.94
CA TYR A 32 -0.37 12.55 -5.78
C TYR A 32 -1.55 11.63 -6.05
N LYS A 33 -2.63 12.23 -6.53
CA LYS A 33 -3.87 11.51 -6.83
C LYS A 33 -4.44 12.01 -8.15
N THR A 34 -4.87 11.08 -8.99
CA THR A 34 -5.60 11.38 -10.22
C THR A 34 -6.99 10.78 -10.13
N GLN A 35 -7.77 10.88 -11.21
CA GLN A 35 -9.10 10.28 -11.25
C GLN A 35 -9.06 8.75 -11.30
N LYS A 36 -7.92 8.16 -11.69
CA LYS A 36 -7.82 6.73 -11.93
C LYS A 36 -6.80 6.03 -11.05
N HIS A 37 -5.91 6.77 -10.40
CA HIS A 37 -4.91 6.15 -9.53
C HIS A 37 -4.43 7.10 -8.44
N VAL A 38 -3.81 6.52 -7.42
CA VAL A 38 -3.21 7.26 -6.32
C VAL A 38 -1.78 6.75 -6.12
N SER A 39 -0.85 7.68 -5.92
CA SER A 39 0.54 7.36 -5.60
C SER A 39 0.79 7.69 -4.14
N PHE A 40 1.37 6.73 -3.41
CA PHE A 40 1.74 6.89 -2.00
C PHE A 40 3.25 6.76 -1.85
N LEU A 41 3.77 7.41 -0.83
CA LEU A 41 5.17 7.26 -0.43
C LEU A 41 5.24 6.61 0.93
N VAL A 42 6.12 5.62 1.07
CA VAL A 42 6.35 4.91 2.33
C VAL A 42 7.85 4.88 2.59
N GLN A 43 8.27 5.38 3.75
CA GLN A 43 9.67 5.37 4.12
C GLN A 43 10.04 4.01 4.68
N GLY A 44 10.81 3.24 3.92
CA GLY A 44 11.39 2.00 4.40
C GLY A 44 12.64 2.26 5.24
N ASP A 45 13.39 1.20 5.55
CA ASP A 45 14.57 1.31 6.41
C ASP A 45 15.66 2.18 5.80
N ASN A 46 15.91 2.04 4.50
CA ASN A 46 16.99 2.75 3.80
C ASN A 46 16.51 3.54 2.60
N GLU A 47 15.28 3.34 2.15
CA GLU A 47 14.80 3.92 0.91
C GLU A 47 13.35 4.36 1.05
N LEU A 48 13.01 5.37 0.24
CA LEU A 48 11.62 5.79 0.06
C LEU A 48 11.01 4.94 -1.06
N HIS A 49 9.88 4.29 -0.80
CA HIS A 49 9.21 3.45 -1.77
C HIS A 49 7.92 4.07 -2.24
N ASN A 50 7.57 3.78 -3.49
CA ASN A 50 6.34 4.25 -4.09
C ASN A 50 5.34 3.11 -4.19
N VAL A 51 4.16 3.30 -3.58
CA VAL A 51 3.04 2.36 -3.67
C VAL A 51 1.97 3.00 -4.53
N MET A 52 1.48 2.27 -5.52
CA MET A 52 0.48 2.77 -6.45
C MET A 52 -0.82 1.98 -6.33
N TYR A 53 -1.94 2.69 -6.39
CA TYR A 53 -3.26 2.10 -6.49
C TYR A 53 -3.87 2.46 -7.84
N PHE A 54 -4.32 1.45 -8.60
CA PHE A 54 -4.93 1.63 -9.91
C PHE A 54 -6.38 1.15 -9.89
N ASP A 55 -7.30 2.08 -10.04
CA ASP A 55 -8.74 1.79 -9.96
C ASP A 55 -9.22 0.88 -11.09
N GLU A 56 -8.66 1.04 -12.29
CA GLU A 56 -9.10 0.32 -13.47
C GLU A 56 -8.51 -1.07 -13.65
N LYS A 57 -7.51 -1.44 -12.84
CA LYS A 57 -6.87 -2.74 -12.96
C LYS A 57 -7.66 -3.83 -12.24
N PRO A 58 -7.46 -5.12 -12.61
CA PRO A 58 -8.08 -6.24 -11.90
C PRO A 58 -7.72 -6.23 -10.42
N GLN A 59 -8.55 -6.86 -9.59
CA GLN A 59 -8.40 -6.86 -8.15
C GLN A 59 -6.99 -7.24 -7.68
N ASP A 60 -6.37 -8.22 -8.30
CA ASP A 60 -5.04 -8.70 -7.94
C ASP A 60 -3.90 -7.79 -8.43
N LYS A 61 -4.21 -6.77 -9.23
CA LYS A 61 -3.23 -5.83 -9.78
C LYS A 61 -3.46 -4.38 -9.35
N LYS A 62 -4.47 -4.12 -8.53
CA LYS A 62 -4.78 -2.75 -8.10
C LYS A 62 -3.67 -2.13 -7.28
N TRP A 63 -3.02 -2.89 -6.42
CA TRP A 63 -1.96 -2.40 -5.56
C TRP A 63 -0.61 -2.88 -6.07
N GLN A 64 0.30 -1.93 -6.30
CA GLN A 64 1.64 -2.23 -6.81
C GLN A 64 2.68 -1.44 -6.02
N CYS A 65 3.89 -1.95 -5.97
CA CYS A 65 4.99 -1.33 -5.26
C CYS A 65 6.27 -1.47 -6.08
N ASP A 66 7.18 -0.51 -5.92
CA ASP A 66 8.47 -0.51 -6.62
C ASP A 66 9.57 -1.27 -5.87
N CYS A 67 9.28 -1.87 -4.73
CA CYS A 67 10.29 -2.58 -3.94
C CYS A 67 10.67 -3.91 -4.59
N LYS A 68 11.86 -4.40 -4.23
CA LYS A 68 12.37 -5.64 -4.78
C LYS A 68 11.50 -6.85 -4.46
N TRP A 69 10.96 -6.89 -3.24
CA TRP A 69 10.08 -8.00 -2.84
C TRP A 69 8.89 -8.13 -3.80
N TYR A 70 8.19 -7.04 -4.05
CA TYR A 70 7.03 -7.05 -4.94
C TYR A 70 7.41 -7.37 -6.38
N THR A 71 8.48 -6.74 -6.90
CA THR A 71 8.86 -6.92 -8.29
C THR A 71 9.38 -8.31 -8.60
N LEU A 72 10.03 -8.96 -7.62
CA LEU A 72 10.60 -10.31 -7.82
C LEU A 72 9.61 -11.42 -7.47
N GLN A 73 8.79 -11.22 -6.44
CA GLN A 73 7.89 -12.24 -5.94
C GLN A 73 6.46 -12.10 -6.46
N ASP A 74 6.11 -10.94 -7.00
CA ASP A 74 4.73 -10.60 -7.40
C ASP A 74 3.74 -10.89 -6.26
N LYS A 75 4.16 -10.61 -5.04
CA LYS A 75 3.38 -10.84 -3.83
C LYS A 75 3.26 -9.57 -3.01
N LEU A 76 2.23 -9.51 -2.18
CA LEU A 76 2.00 -8.39 -1.28
C LEU A 76 3.24 -8.11 -0.43
N CYS A 77 3.66 -6.85 -0.39
CA CYS A 77 4.82 -6.43 0.40
C CYS A 77 4.40 -5.58 1.61
N SER A 78 5.35 -5.36 2.53
CA SER A 78 5.07 -4.57 3.74
C SER A 78 4.66 -3.13 3.44
N HIS A 79 5.14 -2.55 2.36
CA HIS A 79 4.79 -1.17 1.99
C HIS A 79 3.32 -1.04 1.59
N ILE A 80 2.82 -1.99 0.80
CA ILE A 80 1.40 -2.03 0.42
C ILE A 80 0.54 -2.26 1.68
N ILE A 81 0.97 -3.15 2.56
CA ILE A 81 0.28 -3.40 3.82
C ILE A 81 0.20 -2.13 4.65
N ALA A 82 1.31 -1.39 4.77
CA ALA A 82 1.36 -0.14 5.53
C ALA A 82 0.36 0.88 5.01
N VAL A 83 0.28 1.06 3.68
CA VAL A 83 -0.66 1.99 3.08
C VAL A 83 -2.10 1.59 3.37
N ASN A 84 -2.43 0.30 3.19
CA ASN A 84 -3.77 -0.19 3.46
C ASN A 84 -4.16 0.01 4.93
N LEU A 85 -3.26 -0.30 5.86
CA LEU A 85 -3.52 -0.12 7.28
C LEU A 85 -3.69 1.35 7.64
N ALA A 86 -2.88 2.23 7.07
CA ALA A 86 -3.00 3.67 7.32
C ALA A 86 -4.37 4.19 6.91
N ILE A 87 -4.89 3.72 5.78
CA ILE A 87 -6.21 4.10 5.30
C ILE A 87 -7.30 3.50 6.20
N LYS A 88 -7.22 2.21 6.50
CA LYS A 88 -8.23 1.51 7.31
C LYS A 88 -8.31 2.06 8.73
N ASN A 89 -7.18 2.48 9.28
CA ASN A 89 -7.11 3.02 10.65
C ASN A 89 -7.42 4.51 10.72
N GLY A 90 -7.73 5.14 9.60
CA GLY A 90 -8.06 6.56 9.58
C GLY A 90 -6.87 7.50 9.75
N LYS A 91 -5.64 6.98 9.70
CA LYS A 91 -4.44 7.81 9.80
C LYS A 91 -4.12 8.56 8.52
N LEU A 92 -4.58 8.02 7.40
CA LEU A 92 -4.41 8.64 6.10
C LEU A 92 -5.79 8.80 5.48
N LYS A 93 -6.18 10.03 5.20
CA LYS A 93 -7.48 10.32 4.59
C LYS A 93 -7.30 10.63 3.11
N ILE A 94 -8.12 10.00 2.29
CA ILE A 94 -8.11 10.22 0.85
C ILE A 94 -9.46 10.80 0.46
N ASP A 95 -9.45 11.97 -0.15
CA ASP A 95 -10.67 12.58 -0.68
C ASP A 95 -11.12 11.81 -1.91
N GLN A 96 -12.36 11.42 -1.92
CA GLN A 96 -12.91 10.64 -3.02
C GLN A 96 -13.92 11.42 -3.82
#